data_cab64c81d6f01db510cac55bd5d3ac21
#
_entry.id   cab64c81d6f01db510cac55bd5d3ac21
#
_cell.length_a   1.000
_cell.length_b   1.000
_cell.length_c   1.000
_cell.angle_alpha   90.00
_cell.angle_beta   90.00
_cell.angle_gamma   90.00
#
_symmetry.space_group_name_H-M   'P 1'
#
loop_
_entity.id
_entity.type
_entity.pdbx_description
1 polymer ?
#
loop_
_entity_poly.entity_id
_entity_poly.type
_entity_poly.pdbx_seq_one_letter_code
_entity_poly.pdbx_strand_id
1 'polypeptide(L)'
;VQQRLPFYGAMSPELKRALQVRIAHFIADKRFEGCAGQVIDDDVKVSIAAQACLLILNRPSDYYSELRTILVYPAGFVVRHDSVDEYGLVSHDAHALSGESWNNGRIVLSWEDVKTGASDFRDGINVVLHEFAHQLDHQSGATNGAPLLADRHSKQQWASVFSAEFARLQALAMSYDTDFIQTINDEVLDFYGATEPAEFFAVSTEAFFEKPGPLAVQHPQLFEQLRNYYGIDPRLWGH
;
A
#
# COMPACT_ATOMS: atom_id res chain seq x y z
N VAL A 1 -15.15 -12.26 1.54
CA VAL A 1 -14.87 -10.82 1.37
C VAL A 1 -15.36 -10.04 2.57
N GLN A 2 -16.63 -10.15 2.97
CA GLN A 2 -17.21 -9.36 4.07
C GLN A 2 -16.46 -9.48 5.40
N GLN A 3 -15.86 -10.63 5.69
CA GLN A 3 -15.04 -10.83 6.90
C GLN A 3 -13.64 -10.19 6.80
N ARG A 4 -13.22 -9.79 5.58
CA ARG A 4 -11.88 -9.27 5.28
C ARG A 4 -11.87 -7.78 4.97
N LEU A 5 -13.04 -7.21 4.69
CA LEU A 5 -13.26 -5.79 4.45
C LEU A 5 -14.45 -5.34 5.29
N PRO A 6 -14.23 -4.73 6.47
CA PRO A 6 -15.31 -4.37 7.40
C PRO A 6 -16.39 -3.50 6.77
N PHE A 7 -15.98 -2.60 5.89
CA PHE A 7 -16.88 -1.67 5.17
C PHE A 7 -17.58 -2.27 3.94
N TYR A 8 -17.31 -3.54 3.61
CA TYR A 8 -17.93 -4.18 2.43
C TYR A 8 -19.45 -4.08 2.45
N GLY A 9 -20.07 -4.15 3.64
CA GLY A 9 -21.51 -3.99 3.82
C GLY A 9 -22.05 -2.66 3.29
N ALA A 10 -21.30 -1.58 3.46
CA ALA A 10 -21.68 -0.21 3.09
C ALA A 10 -21.42 0.14 1.60
N MET A 11 -20.63 -0.68 0.89
CA MET A 11 -20.39 -0.46 -0.54
C MET A 11 -21.69 -0.64 -1.36
N SER A 12 -21.81 0.11 -2.47
CA SER A 12 -22.93 -0.05 -3.39
C SER A 12 -22.95 -1.45 -4.03
N PRO A 13 -24.12 -1.94 -4.47
CA PRO A 13 -24.22 -3.25 -5.15
C PRO A 13 -23.33 -3.35 -6.38
N GLU A 14 -23.12 -2.25 -7.10
CA GLU A 14 -22.28 -2.18 -8.31
C GLU A 14 -20.79 -2.35 -7.93
N LEU A 15 -20.32 -1.63 -6.89
CA LEU A 15 -18.94 -1.75 -6.40
C LEU A 15 -18.67 -3.14 -5.82
N LYS A 16 -19.61 -3.71 -5.07
CA LYS A 16 -19.51 -5.09 -4.56
C LYS A 16 -19.33 -6.09 -5.68
N ARG A 17 -20.14 -5.97 -6.74
CA ARG A 17 -20.06 -6.85 -7.90
C ARG A 17 -18.74 -6.67 -8.66
N ALA A 18 -18.32 -5.41 -8.87
CA ALA A 18 -17.05 -5.11 -9.50
C ALA A 18 -15.87 -5.71 -8.72
N LEU A 19 -15.88 -5.56 -7.38
CA LEU A 19 -14.84 -6.11 -6.51
C LEU A 19 -14.81 -7.64 -6.58
N GLN A 20 -15.96 -8.31 -6.50
CA GLN A 20 -16.04 -9.77 -6.60
C GLN A 20 -15.45 -10.30 -7.91
N VAL A 21 -15.78 -9.65 -9.04
CA VAL A 21 -15.24 -10.02 -10.35
C VAL A 21 -13.72 -9.85 -10.38
N ARG A 22 -13.19 -8.73 -9.84
CA ARG A 22 -11.75 -8.48 -9.78
C ARG A 22 -11.02 -9.50 -8.90
N ILE A 23 -11.57 -9.82 -7.74
CA ILE A 23 -11.03 -10.85 -6.84
C ILE A 23 -10.95 -12.20 -7.54
N ALA A 24 -12.04 -12.63 -8.19
CA ALA A 24 -12.07 -13.90 -8.89
C ALA A 24 -11.04 -13.97 -10.03
N HIS A 25 -10.92 -12.89 -10.81
CA HIS A 25 -9.92 -12.78 -11.87
C HIS A 25 -8.49 -12.79 -11.30
N PHE A 26 -8.25 -12.00 -10.25
CA PHE A 26 -6.94 -11.91 -9.60
C PHE A 26 -6.47 -13.29 -9.07
N ILE A 27 -7.35 -14.02 -8.37
CA ILE A 27 -7.03 -15.36 -7.86
C ILE A 27 -6.76 -16.36 -8.98
N ALA A 28 -7.46 -16.24 -10.11
CA ALA A 28 -7.27 -17.13 -11.27
C ALA A 28 -5.97 -16.81 -12.04
N ASP A 29 -5.52 -15.55 -12.04
CA ASP A 29 -4.36 -15.09 -12.80
C ASP A 29 -3.04 -15.18 -12.02
N LYS A 30 -3.07 -15.00 -10.68
CA LYS A 30 -1.86 -14.94 -9.85
C LYS A 30 -1.52 -16.30 -9.24
N ARG A 31 -0.23 -16.59 -9.22
CA ARG A 31 0.31 -17.77 -8.54
C ARG A 31 0.60 -17.43 -7.08
N PHE A 32 -0.02 -18.16 -6.15
CA PHE A 32 0.25 -18.04 -4.72
C PHE A 32 1.15 -19.18 -4.29
N GLU A 33 2.26 -18.86 -3.64
CA GLU A 33 3.23 -19.83 -3.14
C GLU A 33 3.44 -19.65 -1.63
N GLY A 34 3.21 -20.71 -0.87
CA GLY A 34 3.50 -20.71 0.56
C GLY A 34 4.98 -21.00 0.83
N CYS A 35 5.62 -20.13 1.57
CA CYS A 35 7.02 -20.24 1.98
C CYS A 35 7.11 -20.63 3.46
N ALA A 36 8.20 -21.25 3.88
CA ALA A 36 8.47 -21.64 5.27
C ALA A 36 7.32 -22.42 5.94
N GLY A 37 6.62 -23.28 5.16
CA GLY A 37 5.52 -24.11 5.67
C GLY A 37 4.15 -23.43 5.69
N GLN A 38 4.03 -22.19 5.18
CA GLN A 38 2.73 -21.54 5.03
C GLN A 38 1.84 -22.31 4.05
N VAL A 39 0.65 -22.69 4.50
CA VAL A 39 -0.36 -23.31 3.66
C VAL A 39 -1.17 -22.23 2.94
N ILE A 40 -1.34 -22.38 1.63
CA ILE A 40 -2.14 -21.48 0.81
C ILE A 40 -3.53 -22.09 0.62
N ASP A 41 -4.47 -21.61 1.40
CA ASP A 41 -5.89 -21.96 1.29
C ASP A 41 -6.69 -20.82 0.65
N ASP A 42 -8.00 -20.96 0.53
CA ASP A 42 -8.88 -19.96 -0.02
C ASP A 42 -8.94 -18.69 0.87
N ASP A 43 -8.73 -18.85 2.18
CA ASP A 43 -8.72 -17.73 3.11
C ASP A 43 -7.53 -16.80 2.86
N VAL A 44 -6.34 -17.36 2.68
CA VAL A 44 -5.13 -16.61 2.30
C VAL A 44 -5.34 -15.87 0.98
N LYS A 45 -5.81 -16.57 -0.06
CA LYS A 45 -6.01 -15.98 -1.39
C LYS A 45 -7.05 -14.85 -1.38
N VAL A 46 -8.19 -15.09 -0.74
CA VAL A 46 -9.28 -14.10 -0.69
C VAL A 46 -8.89 -12.89 0.17
N SER A 47 -8.17 -13.07 1.27
CA SER A 47 -7.73 -11.97 2.12
C SER A 47 -6.78 -11.03 1.38
N ILE A 48 -5.80 -11.56 0.66
CA ILE A 48 -4.87 -10.76 -0.14
C ILE A 48 -5.58 -10.13 -1.34
N ALA A 49 -6.33 -10.92 -2.11
CA ALA A 49 -6.99 -10.44 -3.31
C ALA A 49 -8.05 -9.37 -3.02
N ALA A 50 -8.78 -9.46 -1.90
CA ALA A 50 -9.79 -8.49 -1.52
C ALA A 50 -9.18 -7.10 -1.29
N GLN A 51 -8.07 -7.02 -0.57
CA GLN A 51 -7.37 -5.78 -0.28
C GLN A 51 -6.65 -5.22 -1.54
N ALA A 52 -5.90 -6.06 -2.26
CA ALA A 52 -5.23 -5.67 -3.50
C ALA A 52 -6.21 -5.13 -4.56
N CYS A 53 -7.37 -5.75 -4.70
CA CYS A 53 -8.38 -5.33 -5.68
C CYS A 53 -9.14 -4.05 -5.31
N LEU A 54 -9.03 -3.55 -4.06
CA LEU A 54 -9.55 -2.22 -3.70
C LEU A 54 -8.83 -1.12 -4.48
N LEU A 55 -7.52 -1.22 -4.63
CA LEU A 55 -6.68 -0.21 -5.29
C LEU A 55 -7.01 -0.05 -6.78
N ILE A 56 -7.55 -1.09 -7.40
CA ILE A 56 -7.92 -1.09 -8.82
C ILE A 56 -9.43 -1.09 -9.04
N LEU A 57 -10.24 -0.92 -7.97
CA LEU A 57 -11.68 -1.15 -8.00
C LEU A 57 -12.41 -0.31 -9.06
N ASN A 58 -12.08 0.97 -9.17
CA ASN A 58 -12.72 1.90 -10.09
C ASN A 58 -11.74 2.53 -11.10
N ARG A 59 -10.67 1.82 -11.40
CA ARG A 59 -9.65 2.23 -12.37
C ARG A 59 -9.66 1.31 -13.59
N PRO A 60 -9.32 1.82 -14.79
CA PRO A 60 -8.81 0.97 -15.85
C PRO A 60 -7.60 0.22 -15.32
N SER A 61 -7.61 -1.09 -15.39
CA SER A 61 -6.55 -1.89 -14.78
C SER A 61 -6.20 -3.07 -15.69
N ASP A 62 -4.91 -3.36 -15.73
CA ASP A 62 -4.34 -4.57 -16.30
C ASP A 62 -4.20 -5.69 -15.26
N TYR A 63 -4.84 -5.54 -14.09
CA TYR A 63 -4.81 -6.49 -12.97
C TYR A 63 -3.38 -6.81 -12.49
N TYR A 64 -2.50 -5.78 -12.43
CA TYR A 64 -1.10 -5.97 -12.08
C TYR A 64 -0.41 -6.95 -13.03
N SER A 65 -0.42 -6.67 -14.32
CA SER A 65 0.03 -7.59 -15.39
C SER A 65 1.48 -8.05 -15.24
N GLU A 66 2.34 -7.22 -14.64
CA GLU A 66 3.73 -7.55 -14.38
C GLU A 66 3.92 -8.47 -13.17
N LEU A 67 2.99 -8.44 -12.20
CA LEU A 67 3.01 -9.33 -11.05
C LEU A 67 2.56 -10.74 -11.45
N ARG A 68 3.39 -11.73 -11.19
CA ARG A 68 3.13 -13.14 -11.50
C ARG A 68 2.89 -13.98 -10.25
N THR A 69 3.69 -13.76 -9.21
CA THR A 69 3.73 -14.63 -8.05
C THR A 69 3.63 -13.84 -6.75
N ILE A 70 2.82 -14.34 -5.84
CA ILE A 70 2.68 -13.83 -4.47
C ILE A 70 3.26 -14.89 -3.53
N LEU A 71 4.38 -14.58 -2.91
CA LEU A 71 5.04 -15.41 -1.91
C LEU A 71 4.48 -15.06 -0.53
N VAL A 72 3.99 -16.06 0.19
CA VAL A 72 3.39 -15.83 1.51
C VAL A 72 4.16 -16.62 2.56
N TYR A 73 4.69 -15.92 3.54
CA TYR A 73 5.35 -16.48 4.72
C TYR A 73 4.39 -16.47 5.92
N PRO A 74 4.57 -17.36 6.92
CA PRO A 74 3.65 -17.42 8.07
C PRO A 74 3.69 -16.17 8.95
N ALA A 75 4.86 -15.56 9.11
CA ALA A 75 5.10 -14.36 9.91
C ALA A 75 6.15 -13.47 9.23
N GLY A 76 6.32 -12.26 9.74
CA GLY A 76 7.37 -11.36 9.28
C GLY A 76 8.75 -12.03 9.34
N PHE A 77 9.53 -11.86 8.29
CA PHE A 77 10.88 -12.40 8.21
C PHE A 77 11.86 -11.29 7.87
N VAL A 78 13.02 -11.40 8.50
CA VAL A 78 14.16 -10.53 8.18
C VAL A 78 15.00 -11.27 7.16
N VAL A 79 14.99 -10.80 5.91
CA VAL A 79 16.02 -11.23 4.97
C VAL A 79 17.30 -10.46 5.32
N ARG A 80 18.27 -11.19 5.78
CA ARG A 80 19.61 -10.65 5.93
C ARG A 80 20.24 -10.61 4.54
N HIS A 81 20.32 -9.42 3.97
CA HIS A 81 21.25 -9.19 2.88
C HIS A 81 22.64 -8.99 3.48
N ASP A 82 23.50 -9.96 3.29
CA ASP A 82 24.93 -9.76 3.47
C ASP A 82 25.42 -8.95 2.26
N SER A 83 25.28 -7.64 2.31
CA SER A 83 25.94 -6.76 1.34
C SER A 83 27.40 -6.60 1.76
N VAL A 84 28.30 -7.08 0.94
CA VAL A 84 29.75 -6.84 1.09
C VAL A 84 30.04 -5.59 0.26
N ASP A 85 30.44 -4.50 0.92
CA ASP A 85 30.91 -3.32 0.21
C ASP A 85 32.25 -3.56 -0.49
N GLU A 86 32.70 -2.62 -1.30
CA GLU A 86 33.98 -2.71 -2.03
C GLU A 86 35.21 -2.79 -1.12
N TYR A 87 35.04 -2.62 0.20
CA TYR A 87 36.07 -2.72 1.24
C TYR A 87 35.99 -4.01 2.05
N GLY A 88 35.03 -4.92 1.71
CA GLY A 88 34.84 -6.19 2.40
C GLY A 88 34.16 -6.08 3.76
N LEU A 89 33.53 -4.93 4.09
CA LEU A 89 32.70 -4.80 5.27
C LEU A 89 31.31 -5.41 4.99
N VAL A 90 30.94 -6.34 5.84
CA VAL A 90 29.59 -6.93 5.84
C VAL A 90 28.67 -6.02 6.64
N SER A 91 27.81 -5.25 5.99
CA SER A 91 26.72 -4.56 6.66
C SER A 91 25.53 -5.51 6.78
N HIS A 92 25.06 -5.70 8.02
CA HIS A 92 23.85 -6.44 8.34
C HIS A 92 22.66 -5.47 8.40
N ASP A 93 22.27 -4.92 7.25
CA ASP A 93 21.07 -4.12 7.19
C ASP A 93 19.86 -5.06 7.15
N ALA A 94 19.16 -5.10 8.29
CA ALA A 94 17.91 -5.81 8.43
C ALA A 94 16.80 -4.94 7.82
N HIS A 95 16.72 -4.86 6.49
CA HIS A 95 15.55 -4.32 5.83
C HIS A 95 14.49 -5.41 5.76
N ALA A 96 13.29 -5.12 6.28
CA ALA A 96 12.12 -5.88 5.90
C ALA A 96 12.02 -5.82 4.37
N LEU A 97 12.06 -6.98 3.71
CA LEU A 97 12.04 -7.05 2.25
C LEU A 97 10.67 -6.63 1.71
N SER A 98 10.47 -5.35 1.57
CA SER A 98 9.40 -4.81 0.74
C SER A 98 9.89 -4.31 -0.62
N GLY A 99 11.16 -3.97 -0.79
CA GLY A 99 11.63 -3.20 -1.91
C GLY A 99 12.31 -3.91 -3.08
N GLU A 100 12.92 -5.09 -2.91
CA GLU A 100 13.74 -5.70 -3.97
C GLU A 100 13.01 -6.74 -4.84
N SER A 101 11.85 -7.22 -4.45
CA SER A 101 11.14 -8.26 -5.20
C SER A 101 10.34 -7.75 -6.38
N TRP A 102 10.16 -6.44 -6.55
CA TRP A 102 9.27 -5.89 -7.57
C TRP A 102 9.78 -6.04 -9.00
N ASN A 103 11.08 -5.95 -9.20
CA ASN A 103 11.71 -6.06 -10.54
C ASN A 103 11.57 -7.46 -11.17
N ASN A 104 11.12 -8.48 -10.41
CA ASN A 104 11.02 -9.86 -10.86
C ASN A 104 9.59 -10.38 -10.98
N GLY A 105 8.57 -9.52 -10.93
CA GLY A 105 7.16 -9.90 -10.99
C GLY A 105 6.71 -10.72 -9.77
N ARG A 106 7.29 -10.47 -8.61
CA ARG A 106 6.99 -11.14 -7.34
C ARG A 106 6.69 -10.13 -6.25
N ILE A 107 5.80 -10.51 -5.35
CA ILE A 107 5.52 -9.82 -4.09
C ILE A 107 5.73 -10.79 -2.95
N VAL A 108 6.21 -10.30 -1.82
CA VAL A 108 6.40 -11.10 -0.60
C VAL A 108 5.53 -10.54 0.50
N LEU A 109 4.72 -11.38 1.13
CA LEU A 109 3.80 -10.99 2.20
C LEU A 109 3.95 -11.91 3.42
N SER A 110 3.84 -11.32 4.61
CA SER A 110 3.64 -12.03 5.85
C SER A 110 2.16 -12.30 6.07
N TRP A 111 1.78 -13.56 6.27
CA TRP A 111 0.37 -13.90 6.55
C TRP A 111 -0.14 -13.30 7.86
N GLU A 112 0.73 -13.18 8.86
CA GLU A 112 0.41 -12.52 10.12
C GLU A 112 0.03 -11.04 9.87
N ASP A 113 0.83 -10.30 9.09
CA ASP A 113 0.59 -8.89 8.78
C ASP A 113 -0.64 -8.70 7.87
N VAL A 114 -0.84 -9.61 6.90
CA VAL A 114 -2.07 -9.64 6.08
C VAL A 114 -3.32 -9.78 6.94
N LYS A 115 -3.29 -10.64 7.96
CA LYS A 115 -4.42 -10.81 8.90
C LYS A 115 -4.62 -9.58 9.77
N THR A 116 -3.54 -8.99 10.25
CA THR A 116 -3.58 -7.79 11.10
C THR A 116 -4.22 -6.64 10.34
N GLY A 117 -3.72 -6.29 9.15
CA GLY A 117 -4.31 -5.24 8.32
C GLY A 117 -5.76 -5.54 7.88
N ALA A 118 -6.13 -6.82 7.68
CA ALA A 118 -7.53 -7.18 7.39
C ALA A 118 -8.44 -7.10 8.62
N SER A 119 -7.91 -7.13 9.84
CA SER A 119 -8.68 -7.10 11.09
C SER A 119 -8.97 -5.69 11.60
N ASP A 120 -8.09 -4.73 11.32
CA ASP A 120 -8.26 -3.34 11.70
C ASP A 120 -8.00 -2.41 10.49
N PHE A 121 -9.04 -1.92 9.89
CA PHE A 121 -9.00 -0.94 8.79
C PHE A 121 -9.10 0.50 9.30
N ARG A 122 -8.46 0.82 10.46
CA ARG A 122 -8.49 2.15 11.08
C ARG A 122 -7.17 2.60 11.64
N ASP A 123 -6.19 1.73 11.70
CA ASP A 123 -4.87 2.03 12.26
C ASP A 123 -3.92 2.67 11.24
N GLY A 124 -4.23 2.60 9.96
CA GLY A 124 -3.43 3.17 8.86
C GLY A 124 -2.22 2.32 8.51
N ILE A 125 -2.22 1.02 8.87
CA ILE A 125 -1.13 0.09 8.64
C ILE A 125 -1.66 -1.17 7.95
N ASN A 126 -1.37 -1.31 6.66
CA ASN A 126 -1.87 -2.43 5.87
C ASN A 126 -0.84 -2.88 4.82
N VAL A 127 -0.13 -3.95 5.13
CA VAL A 127 0.92 -4.48 4.27
C VAL A 127 0.45 -4.79 2.84
N VAL A 128 -0.79 -5.24 2.66
CA VAL A 128 -1.31 -5.54 1.32
C VAL A 128 -1.55 -4.26 0.53
N LEU A 129 -2.18 -3.25 1.14
CA LEU A 129 -2.38 -1.95 0.48
C LEU A 129 -1.03 -1.31 0.14
N HIS A 130 -0.07 -1.39 1.07
CA HIS A 130 1.30 -0.89 0.93
C HIS A 130 2.01 -1.50 -0.29
N GLU A 131 2.17 -2.81 -0.28
CA GLU A 131 2.91 -3.53 -1.33
C GLU A 131 2.24 -3.40 -2.70
N PHE A 132 0.91 -3.40 -2.75
CA PHE A 132 0.19 -3.22 -4.00
C PHE A 132 0.16 -1.76 -4.49
N ALA A 133 0.36 -0.77 -3.61
CA ALA A 133 0.62 0.61 -4.03
C ALA A 133 1.95 0.69 -4.79
N HIS A 134 3.00 0.04 -4.30
CA HIS A 134 4.26 -0.05 -5.02
C HIS A 134 4.13 -0.73 -6.39
N GLN A 135 3.28 -1.77 -6.51
CA GLN A 135 3.00 -2.37 -7.82
C GLN A 135 2.35 -1.37 -8.79
N LEU A 136 1.50 -0.47 -8.30
CA LEU A 136 0.91 0.58 -9.13
C LEU A 136 1.93 1.67 -9.50
N ASP A 137 2.84 1.99 -8.59
CA ASP A 137 3.92 2.94 -8.84
C ASP A 137 4.88 2.39 -9.91
N HIS A 138 5.27 1.13 -9.79
CA HIS A 138 6.17 0.45 -10.73
C HIS A 138 5.66 0.44 -12.18
N GLN A 139 4.35 0.40 -12.40
CA GLN A 139 3.73 0.47 -13.73
C GLN A 139 4.09 1.75 -14.51
N SER A 140 4.53 2.80 -13.84
CA SER A 140 5.04 4.01 -14.48
C SER A 140 6.45 3.87 -15.09
N GLY A 141 7.13 2.75 -14.83
CA GLY A 141 8.51 2.44 -15.24
C GLY A 141 9.56 2.76 -14.18
N ALA A 142 9.17 3.36 -13.06
CA ALA A 142 10.04 3.63 -11.92
C ALA A 142 9.21 3.66 -10.63
N THR A 143 9.72 3.06 -9.55
CA THR A 143 9.12 3.14 -8.22
C THR A 143 9.64 4.40 -7.53
N ASN A 144 8.90 5.50 -7.66
CA ASN A 144 9.33 6.84 -7.22
C ASN A 144 8.20 7.70 -6.63
N GLY A 145 7.06 7.09 -6.27
CA GLY A 145 5.89 7.78 -5.72
C GLY A 145 5.04 8.49 -6.78
N ALA A 146 5.29 8.23 -8.07
CA ALA A 146 4.57 8.84 -9.17
C ALA A 146 3.93 7.77 -10.09
N PRO A 147 2.80 7.18 -9.67
CA PRO A 147 2.15 6.11 -10.41
C PRO A 147 1.65 6.59 -11.78
N LEU A 148 1.19 5.65 -12.62
CA LEU A 148 0.70 5.98 -13.95
C LEU A 148 -0.54 6.89 -13.88
N LEU A 149 -0.38 8.15 -14.30
CA LEU A 149 -1.40 9.19 -14.34
C LEU A 149 -1.84 9.48 -15.77
N ALA A 150 -3.11 9.90 -15.94
CA ALA A 150 -3.78 9.99 -17.23
C ALA A 150 -3.13 10.97 -18.21
N ASP A 151 -2.69 12.14 -17.72
CA ASP A 151 -2.19 13.21 -18.58
C ASP A 151 -1.13 14.08 -17.88
N ARG A 152 -0.57 15.03 -18.64
CA ARG A 152 0.48 15.93 -18.15
C ARG A 152 0.01 16.84 -17.01
N HIS A 153 -1.23 17.28 -17.03
CA HIS A 153 -1.77 18.16 -16.00
C HIS A 153 -1.90 17.41 -14.66
N SER A 154 -2.46 16.23 -14.70
CA SER A 154 -2.55 15.32 -13.53
C SER A 154 -1.17 15.02 -12.95
N LYS A 155 -0.15 14.77 -13.81
CA LYS A 155 1.24 14.56 -13.37
C LYS A 155 1.83 15.77 -12.67
N GLN A 156 1.57 16.97 -13.18
CA GLN A 156 2.06 18.21 -12.56
C GLN A 156 1.40 18.50 -11.22
N GLN A 157 0.08 18.30 -11.11
CA GLN A 157 -0.65 18.46 -9.86
C GLN A 157 -0.19 17.43 -8.81
N TRP A 158 -0.06 16.18 -9.21
CA TRP A 158 0.46 15.11 -8.35
C TRP A 158 1.84 15.47 -7.81
N ALA A 159 2.79 15.77 -8.69
CA ALA A 159 4.15 16.11 -8.30
C ALA A 159 4.19 17.31 -7.33
N SER A 160 3.38 18.35 -7.58
CA SER A 160 3.31 19.53 -6.70
C SER A 160 2.81 19.18 -5.29
N VAL A 161 1.70 18.43 -5.20
CA VAL A 161 1.09 18.08 -3.92
C VAL A 161 1.94 17.06 -3.15
N PHE A 162 2.33 15.97 -3.83
CA PHE A 162 3.10 14.91 -3.18
C PHE A 162 4.47 15.38 -2.71
N SER A 163 5.19 16.21 -3.50
CA SER A 163 6.48 16.76 -3.08
C SER A 163 6.34 17.70 -1.88
N ALA A 164 5.29 18.51 -1.83
CA ALA A 164 5.06 19.43 -0.71
C ALA A 164 4.73 18.68 0.59
N GLU A 165 3.85 17.67 0.51
CA GLU A 165 3.44 16.87 1.65
C GLU A 165 4.57 15.93 2.14
N PHE A 166 5.34 15.35 1.22
CA PHE A 166 6.54 14.57 1.55
C PHE A 166 7.57 15.41 2.31
N ALA A 167 7.90 16.62 1.79
CA ALA A 167 8.83 17.52 2.47
C ALA A 167 8.32 17.95 3.84
N ARG A 168 7.00 18.15 4.00
CA ARG A 168 6.35 18.45 5.28
C ARG A 168 6.55 17.29 6.27
N LEU A 169 6.26 16.05 5.85
CA LEU A 169 6.41 14.86 6.70
C LEU A 169 7.88 14.64 7.08
N GLN A 170 8.83 14.85 6.15
CA GLN A 170 10.26 14.79 6.46
C GLN A 170 10.67 15.84 7.50
N ALA A 171 10.19 17.08 7.36
CA ALA A 171 10.49 18.14 8.32
C ALA A 171 9.96 17.81 9.73
N LEU A 172 8.77 17.20 9.82
CA LEU A 172 8.22 16.72 11.07
C LEU A 172 9.06 15.58 11.67
N ALA A 173 9.43 14.59 10.87
CA ALA A 173 10.25 13.47 11.31
C ALA A 173 11.64 13.89 11.83
N MET A 174 12.17 15.02 11.36
CA MET A 174 13.45 15.59 11.78
C MET A 174 13.33 16.57 12.95
N SER A 175 12.11 16.96 13.36
CA SER A 175 11.92 17.91 14.46
C SER A 175 12.07 17.21 15.81
N TYR A 176 12.98 17.73 16.67
CA TYR A 176 13.25 17.21 18.02
C TYR A 176 12.56 18.07 19.11
N ASP A 177 11.46 18.75 18.82
CA ASP A 177 10.80 19.64 19.78
C ASP A 177 10.02 18.85 20.84
N THR A 178 9.88 19.39 22.03
CA THR A 178 9.14 18.77 23.15
C THR A 178 7.64 18.61 22.86
N ASP A 179 7.08 19.39 21.95
CA ASP A 179 5.72 19.24 21.46
C ASP A 179 5.57 18.13 20.39
N PHE A 180 6.68 17.49 20.02
CA PHE A 180 6.78 16.46 19.01
C PHE A 180 5.92 15.22 19.32
N ILE A 181 5.85 14.81 20.60
CA ILE A 181 5.05 13.65 21.03
C ILE A 181 3.56 13.87 20.72
N GLN A 182 3.04 15.07 20.95
CA GLN A 182 1.65 15.41 20.61
C GLN A 182 1.45 15.41 19.09
N THR A 183 2.38 16.02 18.36
CA THR A 183 2.32 16.10 16.88
C THR A 183 2.41 14.72 16.23
N ILE A 184 3.23 13.80 16.75
CA ILE A 184 3.29 12.41 16.27
C ILE A 184 1.95 11.70 16.47
N ASN A 185 1.33 11.87 17.63
CA ASN A 185 0.07 11.21 17.93
C ASN A 185 -1.11 11.74 17.10
N ASP A 186 -1.02 12.98 16.62
CA ASP A 186 -2.05 13.64 15.83
C ASP A 186 -1.85 13.46 14.31
N GLU A 187 -0.63 13.08 13.86
CA GLU A 187 -0.34 12.89 12.43
C GLU A 187 -1.01 11.61 11.90
N VAL A 188 -1.74 11.77 10.79
CA VAL A 188 -2.47 10.66 10.16
C VAL A 188 -1.57 9.76 9.33
N LEU A 189 -0.47 10.30 8.79
CA LEU A 189 0.51 9.57 7.99
C LEU A 189 1.59 8.97 8.87
N ASP A 190 1.91 7.70 8.64
CA ASP A 190 3.04 7.06 9.29
C ASP A 190 4.36 7.71 8.84
N PHE A 191 5.27 7.94 9.81
CA PHE A 191 6.58 8.55 9.55
C PHE A 191 7.52 7.70 8.68
N TYR A 192 7.22 6.41 8.50
CA TYR A 192 7.90 5.59 7.52
C TYR A 192 7.80 6.16 6.10
N GLY A 193 6.69 6.82 5.78
CA GLY A 193 6.51 7.56 4.54
C GLY A 193 7.47 8.72 4.32
N ALA A 194 8.21 9.17 5.35
CA ALA A 194 9.22 10.23 5.22
C ALA A 194 10.57 9.72 4.68
N THR A 195 10.76 8.41 4.55
CA THR A 195 12.04 7.79 4.15
C THR A 195 12.35 8.03 2.68
N GLU A 196 11.38 7.78 1.80
CA GLU A 196 11.51 8.02 0.37
C GLU A 196 10.15 8.26 -0.32
N PRO A 197 10.12 8.86 -1.53
CA PRO A 197 8.85 9.19 -2.19
C PRO A 197 7.95 7.98 -2.50
N ALA A 198 8.53 6.81 -2.76
CA ALA A 198 7.78 5.58 -2.99
C ALA A 198 7.02 5.14 -1.73
N GLU A 199 7.70 5.17 -0.57
CA GLU A 199 7.10 4.87 0.74
C GLU A 199 6.03 5.91 1.11
N PHE A 200 6.25 7.18 0.79
CA PHE A 200 5.24 8.22 0.97
C PHE A 200 3.95 7.91 0.21
N PHE A 201 4.05 7.42 -1.02
CA PHE A 201 2.86 7.02 -1.78
C PHE A 201 2.17 5.81 -1.17
N ALA A 202 2.92 4.80 -0.75
CA ALA A 202 2.38 3.60 -0.12
C ALA A 202 1.65 3.93 1.19
N VAL A 203 2.30 4.65 2.11
CA VAL A 203 1.70 5.12 3.38
C VAL A 203 0.49 6.03 3.16
N SER A 204 0.56 6.93 2.16
CA SER A 204 -0.60 7.76 1.80
C SER A 204 -1.77 6.93 1.27
N THR A 205 -1.48 5.83 0.59
CA THR A 205 -2.51 4.87 0.13
C THR A 205 -3.16 4.14 1.30
N GLU A 206 -2.37 3.65 2.25
CA GLU A 206 -2.90 3.03 3.48
C GLU A 206 -3.83 4.02 4.22
N ALA A 207 -3.35 5.24 4.49
CA ALA A 207 -4.15 6.27 5.15
C ALA A 207 -5.42 6.65 4.37
N PHE A 208 -5.37 6.67 3.03
CA PHE A 208 -6.52 6.96 2.18
C PHE A 208 -7.64 5.92 2.34
N PHE A 209 -7.29 4.64 2.42
CA PHE A 209 -8.28 3.57 2.56
C PHE A 209 -8.72 3.35 4.01
N GLU A 210 -7.86 3.58 4.99
CA GLU A 210 -8.10 3.23 6.39
C GLU A 210 -8.48 4.42 7.28
N LYS A 211 -7.93 5.61 6.98
CA LYS A 211 -8.19 6.86 7.71
C LYS A 211 -8.70 7.98 6.77
N PRO A 212 -9.68 7.71 5.88
CA PRO A 212 -10.07 8.67 4.85
C PRO A 212 -10.62 9.99 5.41
N GLY A 213 -11.33 9.95 6.53
CA GLY A 213 -11.86 11.14 7.20
C GLY A 213 -10.74 12.04 7.76
N PRO A 214 -9.89 11.52 8.65
CA PRO A 214 -8.70 12.24 9.14
C PRO A 214 -7.79 12.75 8.03
N LEU A 215 -7.48 11.93 7.01
CA LEU A 215 -6.65 12.34 5.88
C LEU A 215 -7.26 13.51 5.10
N ALA A 216 -8.56 13.49 4.85
CA ALA A 216 -9.25 14.57 4.15
C ALA A 216 -9.25 15.90 4.94
N VAL A 217 -9.21 15.83 6.28
CA VAL A 217 -9.17 17.00 7.16
C VAL A 217 -7.75 17.56 7.25
N GLN A 218 -6.76 16.71 7.49
CA GLN A 218 -5.37 17.14 7.72
C GLN A 218 -4.64 17.43 6.41
N HIS A 219 -4.88 16.64 5.35
CA HIS A 219 -4.20 16.69 4.06
C HIS A 219 -5.20 16.77 2.91
N PRO A 220 -6.02 17.81 2.81
CA PRO A 220 -7.14 17.85 1.84
C PRO A 220 -6.68 17.75 0.38
N GLN A 221 -5.54 18.35 0.03
CA GLN A 221 -5.01 18.26 -1.33
C GLN A 221 -4.49 16.87 -1.66
N LEU A 222 -3.79 16.21 -0.73
CA LEU A 222 -3.33 14.84 -0.88
C LEU A 222 -4.51 13.88 -1.03
N PHE A 223 -5.53 14.02 -0.17
CA PHE A 223 -6.75 13.23 -0.26
C PHE A 223 -7.41 13.36 -1.64
N GLU A 224 -7.54 14.57 -2.17
CA GLU A 224 -8.14 14.79 -3.50
C GLU A 224 -7.31 14.18 -4.64
N GLN A 225 -5.97 14.23 -4.57
CA GLN A 225 -5.13 13.55 -5.55
C GLN A 225 -5.36 12.03 -5.52
N LEU A 226 -5.39 11.42 -4.35
CA LEU A 226 -5.64 9.98 -4.18
C LEU A 226 -7.07 9.60 -4.62
N ARG A 227 -8.08 10.42 -4.25
CA ARG A 227 -9.47 10.22 -4.68
C ARG A 227 -9.60 10.24 -6.21
N ASN A 228 -8.95 11.18 -6.87
CA ASN A 228 -8.94 11.27 -8.33
C ASN A 228 -8.17 10.09 -8.95
N TYR A 229 -7.07 9.69 -8.33
CA TYR A 229 -6.25 8.56 -8.78
C TYR A 229 -6.99 7.23 -8.67
N TYR A 230 -7.58 6.92 -7.52
CA TYR A 230 -8.32 5.67 -7.29
C TYR A 230 -9.75 5.68 -7.85
N GLY A 231 -10.31 6.85 -8.15
CA GLY A 231 -11.66 7.03 -8.69
C GLY A 231 -12.76 6.65 -7.70
N ILE A 232 -12.47 6.65 -6.41
CA ILE A 232 -13.40 6.28 -5.32
C ILE A 232 -13.23 7.22 -4.14
N ASP A 233 -14.24 7.27 -3.28
CA ASP A 233 -14.19 8.01 -2.01
C ASP A 233 -14.50 7.06 -0.84
N PRO A 234 -13.48 6.58 -0.10
CA PRO A 234 -13.67 5.63 0.98
C PRO A 234 -14.50 6.17 2.14
N ARG A 235 -14.63 7.50 2.32
CA ARG A 235 -15.49 8.11 3.35
C ARG A 235 -16.93 7.68 3.21
N LEU A 236 -17.38 7.32 2.00
CA LEU A 236 -18.73 6.85 1.73
C LEU A 236 -19.00 5.44 2.28
N TRP A 237 -17.98 4.75 2.78
CA TRP A 237 -18.10 3.39 3.31
C TRP A 237 -18.25 3.32 4.82
N GLY A 238 -18.32 4.48 5.52
CA GLY A 238 -18.66 4.54 6.95
C GLY A 238 -17.51 4.14 7.88
N HIS A 239 -16.31 4.58 7.56
CA HIS A 239 -15.15 4.44 8.46
C HIS A 239 -15.29 5.32 9.69
#